data_ab61577149c57314f934e61260563b6a
#
_entry.id   ab61577149c57314f934e61260563b6a
#
_cell.length_a   1.000
_cell.length_b   1.000
_cell.length_c   1.000
_cell.angle_alpha   90.00
_cell.angle_beta   90.00
_cell.angle_gamma   90.00
#
_symmetry.space_group_name_H-M   'P 1'
#
loop_
_entity.id
_entity.type
_entity.pdbx_description
1 polymer ?
#
loop_
_entity_poly.entity_id
_entity_poly.type
_entity_poly.pdbx_seq_one_letter_code
_entity_poly.pdbx_strand_id
1 'polypeptide(L)'
;MKPPLEGITVIDVAEVWAGPMGASLLGDLGATVIKVESFPRPAHTRRPGSAMAKGYTNNDPWGPRPWDRSATHNMANRNKYGVTLNLDHPTGLKTFKRLAEMADVLVEAFSAGTAEKLGIHYEAMKETKPDIIMASMPGWGAQGPYQGYVSLGSGLDGFSGHYALRGYPDNDPSMTPVVNHCDAIGAVTLAFAVLVAIHHRNRTGEGQWIDISQVEGFLPHLGRPMMDYVMNGRKPVPMGNRDHHVAPHGCYRCRGEDSWVVITVSSDQEWEALRQAMGDPEWSREAEFDCLLGRHGNQDRLDALIQEWTRGLDKKEAMRLLQGVGVPAQAVLNDEDLYADPHLEARGFFQRAGHPSIGEYLYPGHLWKFGKSPRPPFRAANGLGE
;
A
#
# COMPACT_ATOMS: atom_id res chain seq x y z
N MET A 1 28.17 -10.40 5.22
CA MET A 1 27.41 -9.62 4.21
C MET A 1 26.59 -8.58 4.96
N LYS A 2 26.36 -7.43 4.36
CA LYS A 2 25.66 -6.28 4.95
C LYS A 2 24.29 -6.10 4.31
N PRO A 3 23.29 -5.52 5.01
CA PRO A 3 22.04 -5.09 4.40
C PRO A 3 22.27 -4.15 3.20
N PRO A 4 21.35 -4.10 2.22
CA PRO A 4 21.56 -3.32 0.98
C PRO A 4 21.84 -1.83 1.19
N LEU A 5 21.21 -1.21 2.21
CA LEU A 5 21.35 0.21 2.53
C LEU A 5 22.12 0.48 3.85
N GLU A 6 22.92 -0.49 4.32
CA GLU A 6 23.76 -0.25 5.48
C GLU A 6 24.74 0.92 5.22
N GLY A 7 24.76 1.87 6.13
CA GLY A 7 25.57 3.09 6.03
C GLY A 7 24.86 4.26 5.34
N ILE A 8 23.64 4.06 4.82
CA ILE A 8 22.79 5.15 4.30
C ILE A 8 21.94 5.73 5.43
N THR A 9 21.98 7.05 5.57
CA THR A 9 21.16 7.80 6.53
C THR A 9 20.04 8.56 5.81
N VAL A 10 18.81 8.35 6.25
CA VAL A 10 17.61 8.98 5.70
C VAL A 10 16.94 9.85 6.75
N ILE A 11 16.72 11.13 6.46
CA ILE A 11 15.85 12.00 7.25
C ILE A 11 14.42 11.89 6.66
N ASP A 12 13.46 11.60 7.50
CA ASP A 12 12.04 11.57 7.14
C ASP A 12 11.29 12.67 7.89
N VAL A 13 10.82 13.68 7.16
CA VAL A 13 9.94 14.73 7.67
C VAL A 13 8.50 14.59 7.18
N ALA A 14 8.21 13.54 6.37
CA ALA A 14 6.90 13.31 5.81
C ALA A 14 5.84 12.97 6.88
N GLU A 15 4.62 13.36 6.64
CA GLU A 15 3.47 13.06 7.52
C GLU A 15 2.49 12.07 6.85
N VAL A 16 1.50 11.61 7.61
CA VAL A 16 0.38 10.75 7.23
C VAL A 16 0.81 9.31 6.92
N TRP A 17 0.83 8.85 5.68
CA TRP A 17 1.04 7.43 5.36
C TRP A 17 2.09 7.21 4.27
N ALA A 18 1.87 7.68 3.05
CA ALA A 18 2.69 7.33 1.88
C ALA A 18 4.20 7.63 2.08
N GLY A 19 4.53 8.87 2.47
CA GLY A 19 5.93 9.29 2.72
C GLY A 19 6.57 8.51 3.85
N PRO A 20 5.97 8.48 5.06
CA PRO A 20 6.50 7.68 6.16
C PRO A 20 6.67 6.20 5.83
N MET A 21 5.72 5.58 5.14
CA MET A 21 5.82 4.18 4.73
C MET A 21 6.97 3.96 3.73
N GLY A 22 7.14 4.86 2.76
CA GLY A 22 8.26 4.81 1.82
C GLY A 22 9.62 4.89 2.53
N ALA A 23 9.75 5.80 3.50
CA ALA A 23 10.95 5.87 4.34
C ALA A 23 11.16 4.61 5.19
N SER A 24 10.07 3.99 5.71
CA SER A 24 10.17 2.71 6.43
C SER A 24 10.66 1.57 5.53
N LEU A 25 10.28 1.55 4.24
CA LEU A 25 10.79 0.57 3.29
C LEU A 25 12.31 0.70 3.08
N LEU A 26 12.86 1.92 3.14
CA LEU A 26 14.31 2.12 3.13
C LEU A 26 14.95 1.58 4.42
N GLY A 27 14.30 1.76 5.57
CA GLY A 27 14.70 1.14 6.84
C GLY A 27 14.65 -0.39 6.78
N ASP A 28 13.65 -0.97 6.13
CA ASP A 28 13.54 -2.42 5.88
C ASP A 28 14.72 -2.97 5.04
N LEU A 29 15.39 -2.10 4.29
CA LEU A 29 16.60 -2.41 3.51
C LEU A 29 17.90 -2.13 4.27
N GLY A 30 17.82 -1.62 5.49
CA GLY A 30 18.98 -1.38 6.37
C GLY A 30 19.47 0.05 6.44
N ALA A 31 18.75 1.02 5.87
CA ALA A 31 19.06 2.43 6.09
C ALA A 31 18.79 2.84 7.55
N THR A 32 19.59 3.76 8.07
CA THR A 32 19.30 4.45 9.32
C THR A 32 18.27 5.55 9.04
N VAL A 33 17.02 5.35 9.42
CA VAL A 33 15.96 6.33 9.18
C VAL A 33 15.69 7.13 10.45
N ILE A 34 15.79 8.47 10.34
CA ILE A 34 15.56 9.41 11.43
C ILE A 34 14.28 10.19 11.11
N LYS A 35 13.22 9.89 11.85
CA LYS A 35 11.94 10.60 11.79
C LYS A 35 12.04 11.91 12.55
N VAL A 36 11.92 13.03 11.86
CA VAL A 36 11.87 14.35 12.47
C VAL A 36 10.43 14.80 12.58
N GLU A 37 9.99 15.11 13.80
CA GLU A 37 8.61 15.49 14.11
C GLU A 37 8.58 16.79 14.93
N SER A 38 7.45 17.48 14.92
CA SER A 38 7.23 18.67 15.75
C SER A 38 6.39 18.28 16.97
N PHE A 39 6.88 18.60 18.20
CA PHE A 39 6.09 18.39 19.41
C PHE A 39 4.89 19.37 19.52
N PRO A 40 5.05 20.67 19.21
CA PRO A 40 3.92 21.61 19.23
C PRO A 40 2.83 21.26 18.19
N ARG A 41 3.22 20.58 17.12
CA ARG A 41 2.32 20.16 16.04
C ARG A 41 2.60 18.70 15.66
N PRO A 42 2.21 17.72 16.48
CA PRO A 42 2.41 16.31 16.14
C PRO A 42 1.69 15.94 14.86
N ALA A 43 2.22 14.97 14.13
CA ALA A 43 1.61 14.44 12.91
C ALA A 43 0.15 14.02 13.14
N HIS A 44 -0.68 14.13 12.12
CA HIS A 44 -2.10 13.77 12.20
C HIS A 44 -2.33 12.31 12.66
N THR A 45 -1.43 11.40 12.30
CA THR A 45 -1.48 9.99 12.72
C THR A 45 -1.16 9.76 14.20
N ARG A 46 -0.60 10.78 14.89
CA ARG A 46 -0.31 10.75 16.34
C ARG A 46 -1.37 11.41 17.20
N ARG A 47 -2.23 12.26 16.63
CA ARG A 47 -3.18 13.06 17.42
C ARG A 47 -4.41 12.23 17.79
N PRO A 48 -4.68 11.97 19.08
CA PRO A 48 -5.93 11.36 19.50
C PRO A 48 -7.14 12.13 18.95
N GLY A 49 -8.14 11.38 18.43
CA GLY A 49 -9.32 11.97 17.82
C GLY A 49 -9.16 12.50 16.39
N SER A 50 -7.95 12.49 15.82
CA SER A 50 -7.77 12.77 14.40
C SER A 50 -8.38 11.65 13.54
N ALA A 51 -9.02 12.02 12.43
CA ALA A 51 -9.55 11.06 11.46
C ALA A 51 -8.47 10.12 10.87
N MET A 52 -7.18 10.50 10.98
CA MET A 52 -6.05 9.73 10.49
C MET A 52 -5.36 8.88 11.56
N ALA A 53 -5.66 9.10 12.83
CA ALA A 53 -5.17 8.29 13.93
C ALA A 53 -6.23 7.25 14.30
N LYS A 54 -6.05 6.01 13.83
CA LYS A 54 -7.02 4.91 13.98
C LYS A 54 -6.38 3.69 14.63
N GLY A 55 -7.21 2.78 15.12
CA GLY A 55 -6.78 1.52 15.70
C GLY A 55 -5.94 1.72 16.96
N TYR A 56 -6.53 2.34 17.99
CA TYR A 56 -5.80 2.63 19.23
C TYR A 56 -5.56 1.38 20.07
N THR A 57 -4.37 1.28 20.62
CA THR A 57 -4.01 0.24 21.59
C THR A 57 -5.06 0.12 22.69
N ASN A 58 -5.59 -1.11 22.92
CA ASN A 58 -6.67 -1.40 23.86
C ASN A 58 -7.95 -0.59 23.62
N ASN A 59 -8.20 -0.15 22.39
CA ASN A 59 -9.30 0.75 22.01
C ASN A 59 -9.38 2.05 22.86
N ASP A 60 -8.25 2.47 23.43
CA ASP A 60 -8.14 3.65 24.28
C ASP A 60 -7.24 4.71 23.64
N PRO A 61 -7.79 5.78 23.03
CA PRO A 61 -7.02 6.86 22.43
C PRO A 61 -6.33 7.76 23.46
N TRP A 62 -6.78 7.76 24.71
CA TRP A 62 -6.36 8.70 25.75
C TRP A 62 -5.50 8.08 26.86
N GLY A 63 -5.11 6.81 26.72
CA GLY A 63 -4.22 6.15 27.64
C GLY A 63 -2.82 6.78 27.71
N PRO A 64 -1.91 6.20 28.50
CA PRO A 64 -0.55 6.72 28.64
C PRO A 64 0.13 6.94 27.29
N ARG A 65 0.79 8.09 27.12
CA ARG A 65 1.43 8.51 25.85
C ARG A 65 0.46 8.40 24.65
N PRO A 66 -0.62 9.16 24.63
CA PRO A 66 -1.70 9.00 23.65
C PRO A 66 -1.26 9.16 22.20
N TRP A 67 -0.18 9.90 21.96
CA TRP A 67 0.43 10.10 20.63
C TRP A 67 1.17 8.88 20.07
N ASP A 68 1.43 7.83 20.86
CA ASP A 68 2.11 6.62 20.41
C ASP A 68 1.12 5.46 20.12
N ARG A 69 -0.18 5.63 20.39
CA ARG A 69 -1.14 4.52 20.47
C ARG A 69 -1.86 4.18 19.17
N SER A 70 -1.71 4.98 18.13
CA SER A 70 -2.39 4.78 16.84
C SER A 70 -1.74 3.69 16.00
N ALA A 71 -2.52 2.69 15.56
CA ALA A 71 -2.07 1.65 14.64
C ALA A 71 -1.59 2.24 13.31
N THR A 72 -2.27 3.28 12.79
CA THR A 72 -1.86 3.96 11.56
C THR A 72 -0.45 4.51 11.66
N HIS A 73 -0.11 5.16 12.79
CA HIS A 73 1.24 5.66 13.01
C HIS A 73 2.25 4.52 13.10
N ASN A 74 1.95 3.53 13.93
CA ASN A 74 2.85 2.41 14.19
C ASN A 74 3.16 1.60 12.92
N MET A 75 2.15 1.36 12.08
CA MET A 75 2.33 0.66 10.80
C MET A 75 3.28 1.39 9.84
N ALA A 76 3.12 2.72 9.72
CA ALA A 76 3.84 3.54 8.74
C ALA A 76 5.25 3.95 9.17
N ASN A 77 5.64 3.77 10.46
CA ASN A 77 6.87 4.33 11.00
C ASN A 77 7.81 3.29 11.64
N ARG A 78 7.67 2.01 11.29
CA ARG A 78 8.60 0.96 11.73
C ARG A 78 10.04 1.23 11.25
N ASN A 79 11.01 0.67 11.95
CA ASN A 79 12.45 0.75 11.62
C ASN A 79 13.00 2.18 11.58
N LYS A 80 12.47 3.09 12.44
CA LYS A 80 12.93 4.48 12.54
C LYS A 80 13.40 4.84 13.95
N TYR A 81 14.23 5.84 14.02
CA TYR A 81 14.56 6.61 15.23
C TYR A 81 13.74 7.90 15.22
N GLY A 82 13.33 8.39 16.38
CA GLY A 82 12.52 9.61 16.50
C GLY A 82 13.29 10.77 17.09
N VAL A 83 13.16 11.96 16.50
CA VAL A 83 13.66 13.21 17.09
C VAL A 83 12.59 14.29 16.93
N THR A 84 12.45 15.16 17.94
CA THR A 84 11.54 16.30 17.85
C THR A 84 12.31 17.59 17.63
N LEU A 85 11.96 18.32 16.56
CA LEU A 85 12.50 19.64 16.24
C LEU A 85 11.35 20.57 15.85
N ASN A 86 11.39 21.81 16.31
CA ASN A 86 10.51 22.86 15.81
C ASN A 86 11.21 23.61 14.68
N LEU A 87 10.87 23.30 13.43
CA LEU A 87 11.48 23.91 12.25
C LEU A 87 11.08 25.38 12.03
N ASP A 88 9.97 25.85 12.62
CA ASP A 88 9.60 27.24 12.63
C ASP A 88 10.49 28.11 13.55
N HIS A 89 11.27 27.47 14.42
CA HIS A 89 12.20 28.16 15.31
C HIS A 89 13.62 28.14 14.74
N PRO A 90 14.36 29.28 14.72
CA PRO A 90 15.71 29.36 14.13
C PRO A 90 16.70 28.31 14.66
N THR A 91 16.64 28.02 15.96
CA THR A 91 17.51 26.99 16.58
C THR A 91 17.12 25.59 16.09
N GLY A 92 15.82 25.31 15.92
CA GLY A 92 15.34 24.04 15.40
C GLY A 92 15.78 23.81 13.96
N LEU A 93 15.63 24.81 13.10
CA LEU A 93 16.11 24.76 11.72
C LEU A 93 17.64 24.62 11.64
N LYS A 94 18.40 25.35 12.48
CA LYS A 94 19.85 25.21 12.56
C LYS A 94 20.27 23.78 12.96
N THR A 95 19.56 23.19 13.93
CA THR A 95 19.82 21.81 14.37
C THR A 95 19.46 20.82 13.26
N PHE A 96 18.36 21.05 12.54
CA PHE A 96 17.96 20.23 11.39
C PHE A 96 19.04 20.25 10.28
N LYS A 97 19.58 21.43 9.94
CA LYS A 97 20.64 21.55 8.93
C LYS A 97 21.91 20.76 9.35
N ARG A 98 22.28 20.80 10.62
CA ARG A 98 23.39 19.97 11.12
C ARG A 98 23.09 18.46 11.01
N LEU A 99 21.85 18.04 11.18
CA LEU A 99 21.45 16.66 10.95
C LEU A 99 21.52 16.31 9.45
N ALA A 100 21.11 17.25 8.58
CA ALA A 100 21.17 17.08 7.13
C ALA A 100 22.61 16.96 6.59
N GLU A 101 23.62 17.57 7.23
CA GLU A 101 25.03 17.38 6.89
C GLU A 101 25.47 15.91 6.95
N MET A 102 24.83 15.12 7.82
CA MET A 102 25.13 13.70 8.03
C MET A 102 24.22 12.76 7.24
N ALA A 103 23.21 13.30 6.54
CA ALA A 103 22.23 12.51 5.83
C ALA A 103 22.59 12.31 4.35
N ASP A 104 22.18 11.18 3.81
CA ASP A 104 22.27 10.86 2.39
C ASP A 104 21.00 11.25 1.65
N VAL A 105 19.85 11.11 2.33
CA VAL A 105 18.53 11.29 1.75
C VAL A 105 17.65 12.11 2.70
N LEU A 106 16.89 13.04 2.15
CA LEU A 106 15.78 13.74 2.80
C LEU A 106 14.47 13.35 2.11
N VAL A 107 13.50 12.88 2.89
CA VAL A 107 12.15 12.53 2.42
C VAL A 107 11.14 13.48 3.01
N GLU A 108 10.31 14.11 2.15
CA GLU A 108 9.15 14.88 2.56
C GLU A 108 7.94 14.57 1.67
N ALA A 109 6.74 14.81 2.16
CA ALA A 109 5.49 14.61 1.44
C ALA A 109 4.51 15.75 1.76
N PHE A 110 5.01 16.95 1.85
CA PHE A 110 4.22 18.14 2.11
C PHE A 110 3.50 18.65 0.85
N SER A 111 2.50 19.49 1.03
CA SER A 111 1.98 20.27 -0.09
C SER A 111 3.08 21.19 -0.64
N ALA A 112 3.08 21.42 -1.95
CA ALA A 112 4.05 22.26 -2.62
C ALA A 112 4.21 23.64 -1.93
N GLY A 113 5.44 24.13 -1.83
CA GLY A 113 5.78 25.38 -1.15
C GLY A 113 5.93 25.28 0.37
N THR A 114 5.65 24.14 1.00
CA THR A 114 5.81 23.97 2.45
C THR A 114 7.28 23.78 2.83
N ALA A 115 8.04 23.01 2.07
CA ALA A 115 9.48 22.82 2.29
C ALA A 115 10.25 24.15 2.18
N GLU A 116 9.85 25.00 1.24
CA GLU A 116 10.39 26.37 1.08
C GLU A 116 10.11 27.24 2.31
N LYS A 117 8.87 27.23 2.79
CA LYS A 117 8.49 28.00 4.00
C LYS A 117 9.26 27.56 5.23
N LEU A 118 9.55 26.26 5.35
CA LEU A 118 10.34 25.69 6.44
C LEU A 118 11.85 25.85 6.26
N GLY A 119 12.33 26.33 5.10
CA GLY A 119 13.75 26.48 4.78
C GLY A 119 14.50 25.16 4.61
N ILE A 120 13.78 24.08 4.22
CA ILE A 120 14.32 22.73 4.04
C ILE A 120 14.14 22.21 2.60
N HIS A 121 13.85 23.08 1.63
CA HIS A 121 13.77 22.74 0.21
C HIS A 121 15.13 22.36 -0.38
N TYR A 122 15.12 21.74 -1.56
CA TYR A 122 16.30 21.13 -2.15
C TYR A 122 17.51 22.06 -2.24
N GLU A 123 17.36 23.30 -2.74
CA GLU A 123 18.49 24.23 -2.90
C GLU A 123 19.12 24.58 -1.54
N ALA A 124 18.30 24.82 -0.50
CA ALA A 124 18.81 25.08 0.84
C ALA A 124 19.51 23.85 1.48
N MET A 125 19.06 22.65 1.12
CA MET A 125 19.71 21.41 1.58
C MET A 125 21.00 21.10 0.81
N LYS A 126 21.02 21.39 -0.49
CA LYS A 126 22.21 21.26 -1.34
C LYS A 126 23.34 22.19 -0.92
N GLU A 127 23.03 23.41 -0.46
CA GLU A 127 24.04 24.29 0.17
C GLU A 127 24.66 23.66 1.42
N THR A 128 23.86 22.91 2.19
CA THR A 128 24.30 22.23 3.41
C THR A 128 25.08 20.95 3.09
N LYS A 129 24.62 20.16 2.12
CA LYS A 129 25.21 18.90 1.67
C LYS A 129 25.07 18.77 0.14
N PRO A 130 26.14 19.04 -0.63
CA PRO A 130 26.09 19.14 -2.08
C PRO A 130 25.61 17.87 -2.81
N ASP A 131 25.83 16.69 -2.23
CA ASP A 131 25.46 15.39 -2.79
C ASP A 131 24.17 14.81 -2.19
N ILE A 132 23.36 15.64 -1.50
CA ILE A 132 22.10 15.19 -0.91
C ILE A 132 21.10 14.77 -1.97
N ILE A 133 20.38 13.69 -1.68
CA ILE A 133 19.20 13.28 -2.45
C ILE A 133 17.97 13.78 -1.69
N MET A 134 17.11 14.54 -2.34
CA MET A 134 15.83 14.95 -1.75
C MET A 134 14.68 14.37 -2.55
N ALA A 135 13.80 13.60 -1.89
CA ALA A 135 12.59 13.05 -2.46
C ALA A 135 11.36 13.79 -1.91
N SER A 136 10.70 14.53 -2.80
CA SER A 136 9.47 15.26 -2.52
C SER A 136 8.31 14.51 -3.13
N MET A 137 7.28 14.17 -2.33
CA MET A 137 6.14 13.38 -2.82
C MET A 137 4.81 13.99 -2.41
N PRO A 138 4.46 15.17 -2.93
CA PRO A 138 3.12 15.72 -2.82
C PRO A 138 2.11 14.90 -3.63
N GLY A 139 0.82 15.04 -3.35
CA GLY A 139 -0.22 14.29 -4.07
C GLY A 139 -0.21 14.53 -5.58
N TRP A 140 0.02 15.80 -5.99
CA TRP A 140 -0.07 16.26 -7.38
C TRP A 140 1.29 16.49 -8.06
N GLY A 141 2.40 16.23 -7.39
CA GLY A 141 3.71 16.71 -7.80
C GLY A 141 3.97 18.14 -7.33
N ALA A 142 5.24 18.56 -7.38
CA ALA A 142 5.66 19.90 -6.98
C ALA A 142 5.41 20.95 -8.09
N GLN A 143 5.01 20.53 -9.28
CA GLN A 143 4.78 21.37 -10.44
C GLN A 143 3.39 21.11 -11.06
N GLY A 144 2.95 22.01 -11.94
CA GLY A 144 1.68 21.88 -12.66
C GLY A 144 0.52 22.64 -12.03
N PRO A 145 -0.65 22.67 -12.71
CA PRO A 145 -1.78 23.52 -12.33
C PRO A 145 -2.41 23.17 -10.96
N TYR A 146 -2.22 21.95 -10.49
CA TYR A 146 -2.80 21.45 -9.24
C TYR A 146 -1.79 21.34 -8.08
N GLN A 147 -0.54 21.80 -8.26
CA GLN A 147 0.52 21.70 -7.24
C GLN A 147 0.12 22.25 -5.86
N GLY A 148 -0.72 23.27 -5.82
CA GLY A 148 -1.23 23.89 -4.59
C GLY A 148 -2.50 23.26 -4.01
N TYR A 149 -3.05 22.21 -4.63
CA TYR A 149 -4.27 21.57 -4.14
C TYR A 149 -3.98 20.67 -2.95
N VAL A 150 -4.83 20.78 -1.94
CA VAL A 150 -4.79 19.88 -0.79
C VAL A 150 -5.33 18.51 -1.22
N SER A 151 -4.62 17.45 -0.88
CA SER A 151 -4.98 16.09 -1.24
C SER A 151 -4.83 15.12 -0.07
N LEU A 152 -5.63 14.08 -0.11
CA LEU A 152 -5.52 12.87 0.71
C LEU A 152 -5.71 11.66 -0.20
N GLY A 153 -5.24 10.48 0.23
CA GLY A 153 -5.27 9.26 -0.57
C GLY A 153 -6.62 8.97 -1.23
N SER A 154 -7.74 9.16 -0.51
CA SER A 154 -9.08 8.95 -1.07
C SER A 154 -9.43 9.93 -2.21
N GLY A 155 -9.01 11.18 -2.11
CA GLY A 155 -9.21 12.19 -3.17
C GLY A 155 -8.35 11.88 -4.39
N LEU A 156 -7.12 11.42 -4.18
CA LEU A 156 -6.21 11.00 -5.25
C LEU A 156 -6.72 9.75 -5.98
N ASP A 157 -7.23 8.75 -5.24
CA ASP A 157 -7.88 7.57 -5.82
C ASP A 157 -9.09 7.95 -6.67
N GLY A 158 -9.90 8.91 -6.22
CA GLY A 158 -11.04 9.44 -6.99
C GLY A 158 -10.61 10.13 -8.27
N PHE A 159 -9.63 11.03 -8.19
CA PHE A 159 -9.12 11.79 -9.32
C PHE A 159 -8.45 10.90 -10.37
N SER A 160 -7.76 9.85 -9.95
CA SER A 160 -7.07 8.91 -10.87
C SER A 160 -8.03 8.14 -11.79
N GLY A 161 -9.33 8.18 -11.54
CA GLY A 161 -10.33 7.38 -12.25
C GLY A 161 -10.56 5.98 -11.62
N HIS A 162 -9.85 5.64 -10.55
CA HIS A 162 -9.98 4.35 -9.90
C HIS A 162 -11.40 4.10 -9.35
N TYR A 163 -12.06 5.13 -8.82
CA TYR A 163 -13.45 5.00 -8.36
C TYR A 163 -14.44 4.71 -9.49
N ALA A 164 -14.18 5.21 -10.69
CA ALA A 164 -15.02 4.93 -11.87
C ALA A 164 -14.92 3.49 -12.36
N LEU A 165 -13.89 2.74 -11.92
CA LEU A 165 -13.69 1.33 -12.28
C LEU A 165 -14.21 0.35 -11.24
N ARG A 166 -14.43 0.81 -10.00
CA ARG A 166 -14.78 -0.04 -8.85
C ARG A 166 -16.27 -0.02 -8.60
N GLY A 167 -16.78 -1.16 -8.20
CA GLY A 167 -18.18 -1.35 -7.85
C GLY A 167 -18.94 -2.23 -8.84
N TYR A 168 -20.19 -2.45 -8.55
CA TYR A 168 -21.13 -3.17 -9.42
C TYR A 168 -21.87 -2.19 -10.34
N PRO A 169 -22.36 -2.64 -11.50
CA PRO A 169 -23.02 -1.74 -12.47
C PRO A 169 -24.25 -0.99 -11.94
N ASP A 170 -24.91 -1.57 -10.97
CA ASP A 170 -26.13 -1.07 -10.32
C ASP A 170 -25.89 -0.32 -9.00
N ASN A 171 -24.62 -0.22 -8.56
CA ASN A 171 -24.29 0.48 -7.33
C ASN A 171 -24.07 1.98 -7.55
N ASP A 172 -24.51 2.76 -6.58
CA ASP A 172 -24.16 4.18 -6.50
C ASP A 172 -22.64 4.33 -6.24
N PRO A 173 -21.90 5.13 -7.03
CA PRO A 173 -20.47 5.36 -6.83
C PRO A 173 -20.10 5.84 -5.42
N SER A 174 -21.01 6.50 -4.70
CA SER A 174 -20.79 6.92 -3.31
C SER A 174 -20.63 5.75 -2.33
N MET A 175 -21.08 4.56 -2.71
CA MET A 175 -20.95 3.33 -1.91
C MET A 175 -19.58 2.65 -2.09
N THR A 176 -18.71 3.18 -2.95
CA THR A 176 -17.38 2.59 -3.19
C THR A 176 -16.49 2.80 -1.97
N PRO A 177 -15.97 1.73 -1.32
CA PRO A 177 -15.15 1.87 -0.13
C PRO A 177 -13.81 2.54 -0.44
N VAL A 178 -13.30 3.33 0.51
CA VAL A 178 -12.00 3.98 0.42
C VAL A 178 -10.89 2.95 0.69
N VAL A 179 -9.88 2.89 -0.17
CA VAL A 179 -8.75 1.95 -0.05
C VAL A 179 -7.38 2.65 -0.02
N ASN A 180 -7.28 3.91 -0.48
CA ASN A 180 -6.04 4.71 -0.53
C ASN A 180 -4.89 4.01 -1.30
N HIS A 181 -5.18 3.51 -2.50
CA HIS A 181 -4.16 2.85 -3.34
C HIS A 181 -3.03 3.79 -3.73
N CYS A 182 -3.32 5.08 -3.97
CA CYS A 182 -2.31 6.08 -4.28
C CYS A 182 -1.25 6.20 -3.18
N ASP A 183 -1.64 6.10 -1.89
CA ASP A 183 -0.69 6.12 -0.77
C ASP A 183 0.22 4.89 -0.78
N ALA A 184 -0.35 3.70 -0.95
CA ALA A 184 0.41 2.45 -0.95
C ALA A 184 1.43 2.38 -2.10
N ILE A 185 0.99 2.73 -3.31
CA ILE A 185 1.85 2.76 -4.50
C ILE A 185 2.87 3.90 -4.39
N GLY A 186 2.47 5.08 -3.89
CA GLY A 186 3.36 6.20 -3.64
C GLY A 186 4.52 5.81 -2.74
N ALA A 187 4.26 5.05 -1.66
CA ALA A 187 5.31 4.58 -0.76
C ALA A 187 6.36 3.70 -1.47
N VAL A 188 5.92 2.77 -2.32
CA VAL A 188 6.83 1.90 -3.08
C VAL A 188 7.57 2.69 -4.16
N THR A 189 6.88 3.61 -4.85
CA THR A 189 7.46 4.49 -5.87
C THR A 189 8.55 5.37 -5.27
N LEU A 190 8.31 5.95 -4.09
CA LEU A 190 9.30 6.75 -3.36
C LEU A 190 10.55 5.92 -3.04
N ALA A 191 10.36 4.73 -2.45
CA ALA A 191 11.49 3.86 -2.11
C ALA A 191 12.31 3.49 -3.36
N PHE A 192 11.64 3.13 -4.46
CA PHE A 192 12.30 2.82 -5.73
C PHE A 192 13.07 4.03 -6.29
N ALA A 193 12.45 5.21 -6.35
CA ALA A 193 13.08 6.42 -6.87
C ALA A 193 14.34 6.81 -6.05
N VAL A 194 14.27 6.70 -4.73
CA VAL A 194 15.42 6.92 -3.85
C VAL A 194 16.55 5.92 -4.12
N LEU A 195 16.22 4.62 -4.30
CA LEU A 195 17.25 3.61 -4.64
C LEU A 195 17.94 3.92 -5.97
N VAL A 196 17.19 4.36 -6.99
CA VAL A 196 17.74 4.79 -8.29
C VAL A 196 18.66 6.01 -8.11
N ALA A 197 18.25 7.00 -7.31
CA ALA A 197 19.05 8.18 -7.04
C ALA A 197 20.34 7.86 -6.25
N ILE A 198 20.27 6.95 -5.27
CA ILE A 198 21.46 6.45 -4.56
C ILE A 198 22.42 5.75 -5.54
N HIS A 199 21.88 4.92 -6.45
CA HIS A 199 22.70 4.27 -7.47
C HIS A 199 23.38 5.29 -8.39
N HIS A 200 22.65 6.33 -8.83
CA HIS A 200 23.23 7.43 -9.61
C HIS A 200 24.34 8.14 -8.84
N ARG A 201 24.06 8.58 -7.60
CA ARG A 201 25.04 9.29 -6.76
C ARG A 201 26.31 8.46 -6.54
N ASN A 202 26.18 7.16 -6.31
CA ASN A 202 27.33 6.28 -6.09
C ASN A 202 28.26 6.16 -7.32
N ARG A 203 27.73 6.48 -8.52
CA ARG A 203 28.51 6.45 -9.77
C ARG A 203 29.06 7.81 -10.19
N THR A 204 28.38 8.88 -9.85
CA THR A 204 28.68 10.25 -10.32
C THR A 204 29.20 11.17 -9.23
N GLY A 205 28.91 10.87 -7.97
CA GLY A 205 29.11 11.77 -6.84
C GLY A 205 28.03 12.84 -6.69
N GLU A 206 27.00 12.85 -7.54
CA GLU A 206 26.00 13.90 -7.59
C GLU A 206 24.68 13.48 -6.94
N GLY A 207 24.19 14.27 -5.97
CA GLY A 207 22.84 14.19 -5.46
C GLY A 207 21.83 14.83 -6.41
N GLN A 208 20.53 14.65 -6.12
CA GLN A 208 19.47 15.22 -6.96
C GLN A 208 18.17 15.42 -6.20
N TRP A 209 17.34 16.30 -6.71
CA TRP A 209 15.95 16.41 -6.31
C TRP A 209 15.07 15.47 -7.15
N ILE A 210 14.13 14.79 -6.47
CA ILE A 210 13.17 13.89 -7.07
C ILE A 210 11.77 14.44 -6.76
N ASP A 211 11.05 14.87 -7.79
CA ASP A 211 9.64 15.25 -7.70
C ASP A 211 8.76 14.04 -8.05
N ILE A 212 7.93 13.60 -7.11
CA ILE A 212 7.07 12.42 -7.24
C ILE A 212 5.62 12.84 -7.04
N SER A 213 4.79 12.73 -8.07
CA SER A 213 3.34 12.84 -7.94
C SER A 213 2.75 11.48 -7.54
N GLN A 214 2.03 11.40 -6.43
CA GLN A 214 1.36 10.16 -6.01
C GLN A 214 0.33 9.71 -7.05
N VAL A 215 -0.41 10.65 -7.65
CA VAL A 215 -1.38 10.34 -8.71
C VAL A 215 -0.69 9.75 -9.93
N GLU A 216 0.37 10.39 -10.42
CA GLU A 216 1.10 9.90 -11.60
C GLU A 216 1.76 8.54 -11.35
N GLY A 217 2.28 8.31 -10.15
CA GLY A 217 2.79 7.01 -9.73
C GLY A 217 1.73 5.89 -9.76
N PHE A 218 0.46 6.24 -9.56
CA PHE A 218 -0.65 5.29 -9.57
C PHE A 218 -1.24 5.04 -10.96
N LEU A 219 -1.27 6.03 -11.86
CA LEU A 219 -1.91 5.92 -13.19
C LEU A 219 -1.45 4.70 -14.02
N PRO A 220 -0.17 4.28 -14.01
CA PRO A 220 0.25 3.07 -14.75
C PRO A 220 -0.48 1.79 -14.32
N HIS A 221 -0.97 1.71 -13.07
CA HIS A 221 -1.76 0.58 -12.59
C HIS A 221 -3.16 0.52 -13.23
N LEU A 222 -3.64 1.65 -13.76
CA LEU A 222 -4.88 1.78 -14.53
C LEU A 222 -4.62 1.79 -16.05
N GLY A 223 -3.46 1.34 -16.50
CA GLY A 223 -3.03 1.45 -17.88
C GLY A 223 -3.98 0.79 -18.89
N ARG A 224 -4.56 -0.40 -18.56
CA ARG A 224 -5.48 -1.11 -19.45
C ARG A 224 -6.73 -0.27 -19.82
N PRO A 225 -7.56 0.21 -18.88
CA PRO A 225 -8.72 1.04 -19.21
C PRO A 225 -8.34 2.39 -19.84
N MET A 226 -7.21 2.99 -19.46
CA MET A 226 -6.72 4.21 -20.11
C MET A 226 -6.38 3.97 -21.58
N MET A 227 -5.65 2.91 -21.88
CA MET A 227 -5.29 2.56 -23.26
C MET A 227 -6.52 2.14 -24.07
N ASP A 228 -7.47 1.44 -23.49
CA ASP A 228 -8.71 1.08 -24.17
C ASP A 228 -9.54 2.32 -24.55
N TYR A 229 -9.56 3.34 -23.70
CA TYR A 229 -10.18 4.61 -24.04
C TYR A 229 -9.45 5.31 -25.21
N VAL A 230 -8.13 5.39 -25.17
CA VAL A 230 -7.34 6.06 -26.22
C VAL A 230 -7.42 5.33 -27.57
N MET A 231 -7.39 3.98 -27.52
CA MET A 231 -7.39 3.15 -28.73
C MET A 231 -8.78 2.97 -29.35
N ASN A 232 -9.82 2.87 -28.53
CA ASN A 232 -11.14 2.42 -28.96
C ASN A 232 -12.28 3.39 -28.58
N GLY A 233 -12.01 4.48 -27.86
CA GLY A 233 -13.02 5.42 -27.38
C GLY A 233 -13.95 4.84 -26.31
N ARG A 234 -13.65 3.66 -25.77
CA ARG A 234 -14.48 3.00 -24.76
C ARG A 234 -14.29 3.63 -23.40
N LYS A 235 -15.37 4.11 -22.82
CA LYS A 235 -15.38 4.58 -21.43
C LYS A 235 -15.50 3.37 -20.51
N PRO A 236 -14.62 3.21 -19.53
CA PRO A 236 -14.73 2.11 -18.59
C PRO A 236 -16.00 2.25 -17.73
N VAL A 237 -16.60 1.11 -17.39
CA VAL A 237 -17.74 1.02 -16.49
C VAL A 237 -17.44 -0.01 -15.41
N PRO A 238 -17.99 0.13 -14.20
CA PRO A 238 -17.88 -0.88 -13.16
C PRO A 238 -18.50 -2.20 -13.63
N MET A 239 -17.83 -3.31 -13.38
CA MET A 239 -18.29 -4.65 -13.78
C MET A 239 -18.49 -5.60 -12.59
N GLY A 240 -18.37 -5.11 -11.37
CA GLY A 240 -18.31 -5.98 -10.20
C GLY A 240 -17.08 -6.88 -10.23
N ASN A 241 -17.31 -8.17 -10.02
CA ASN A 241 -16.26 -9.19 -10.06
C ASN A 241 -16.14 -9.88 -11.45
N ARG A 242 -16.81 -9.38 -12.48
CA ARG A 242 -16.78 -9.97 -13.82
C ARG A 242 -15.64 -9.42 -14.69
N ASP A 243 -15.28 -10.17 -15.71
CA ASP A 243 -14.30 -9.76 -16.74
C ASP A 243 -14.92 -9.86 -18.15
N HIS A 244 -14.38 -9.10 -19.10
CA HIS A 244 -14.87 -9.08 -20.48
C HIS A 244 -14.51 -10.36 -21.28
N HIS A 245 -13.54 -11.13 -20.83
CA HIS A 245 -12.90 -12.18 -21.63
C HIS A 245 -12.91 -13.55 -20.99
N VAL A 246 -13.33 -13.68 -19.72
CA VAL A 246 -13.33 -14.95 -18.98
C VAL A 246 -14.63 -15.15 -18.21
N ALA A 247 -15.07 -16.39 -18.13
CA ALA A 247 -16.28 -16.80 -17.40
C ALA A 247 -16.22 -18.29 -17.02
N PRO A 248 -16.54 -18.66 -15.76
CA PRO A 248 -16.84 -17.74 -14.64
C PRO A 248 -15.64 -16.91 -14.19
N HIS A 249 -15.93 -15.70 -13.74
CA HIS A 249 -15.01 -14.82 -13.03
C HIS A 249 -15.80 -14.08 -11.95
N GLY A 250 -15.73 -14.55 -10.72
CA GLY A 250 -16.65 -14.09 -9.68
C GLY A 250 -16.12 -14.26 -8.26
N CYS A 251 -16.89 -13.70 -7.33
CA CYS A 251 -16.72 -13.86 -5.89
C CYS A 251 -18.00 -14.51 -5.34
N TYR A 252 -17.87 -15.72 -4.82
CA TYR A 252 -18.99 -16.57 -4.46
C TYR A 252 -19.05 -16.79 -2.95
N ARG A 253 -20.27 -16.72 -2.40
CA ARG A 253 -20.48 -16.92 -0.97
C ARG A 253 -20.24 -18.37 -0.58
N CYS A 254 -19.47 -18.57 0.47
CA CYS A 254 -19.23 -19.85 1.11
C CYS A 254 -20.06 -20.01 2.39
N ARG A 255 -19.91 -21.17 3.04
CA ARG A 255 -20.52 -21.46 4.34
C ARG A 255 -19.93 -20.53 5.41
N GLY A 256 -20.78 -19.95 6.25
CA GLY A 256 -20.41 -19.04 7.32
C GLY A 256 -20.84 -17.60 7.05
N GLU A 257 -20.59 -16.74 8.04
CA GLU A 257 -20.85 -15.31 7.91
C GLU A 257 -19.64 -14.65 7.22
N ASP A 258 -19.92 -13.76 6.28
CA ASP A 258 -18.92 -13.01 5.50
C ASP A 258 -17.76 -13.89 4.96
N SER A 259 -18.14 -15.05 4.41
CA SER A 259 -17.22 -16.08 3.93
C SER A 259 -17.35 -16.22 2.40
N TRP A 260 -16.23 -16.01 1.68
CA TRP A 260 -16.24 -15.90 0.21
C TRP A 260 -15.02 -16.55 -0.41
N VAL A 261 -15.19 -17.03 -1.65
CA VAL A 261 -14.12 -17.52 -2.52
C VAL A 261 -14.20 -16.81 -3.87
N VAL A 262 -13.07 -16.35 -4.39
CA VAL A 262 -12.97 -15.90 -5.78
C VAL A 262 -12.56 -17.06 -6.67
N ILE A 263 -13.20 -17.19 -7.83
CA ILE A 263 -12.97 -18.25 -8.82
C ILE A 263 -12.83 -17.60 -10.19
N THR A 264 -11.80 -18.02 -10.94
CA THR A 264 -11.59 -17.58 -12.33
C THR A 264 -11.38 -18.80 -13.20
N VAL A 265 -12.05 -18.84 -14.35
CA VAL A 265 -11.90 -19.90 -15.38
C VAL A 265 -11.63 -19.23 -16.72
N SER A 266 -10.42 -19.39 -17.22
CA SER A 266 -9.94 -18.74 -18.45
C SER A 266 -9.87 -19.66 -19.67
N SER A 267 -10.09 -20.97 -19.47
CA SER A 267 -10.04 -21.98 -20.52
C SER A 267 -11.12 -23.05 -20.36
N ASP A 268 -11.41 -23.77 -21.42
CA ASP A 268 -12.35 -24.90 -21.37
C ASP A 268 -11.78 -26.08 -20.56
N GLN A 269 -10.46 -26.20 -20.49
CA GLN A 269 -9.80 -27.17 -19.62
C GLN A 269 -10.03 -26.86 -18.13
N GLU A 270 -9.90 -25.59 -17.73
CA GLU A 270 -10.21 -25.16 -16.37
C GLU A 270 -11.71 -25.30 -16.05
N TRP A 271 -12.58 -25.08 -17.04
CA TRP A 271 -14.02 -25.33 -16.89
C TRP A 271 -14.31 -26.79 -16.60
N GLU A 272 -13.69 -27.71 -17.36
CA GLU A 272 -13.86 -29.16 -17.14
C GLU A 272 -13.35 -29.55 -15.75
N ALA A 273 -12.21 -29.01 -15.31
CA ALA A 273 -11.69 -29.25 -13.97
C ALA A 273 -12.63 -28.72 -12.86
N LEU A 274 -13.20 -27.53 -13.06
CA LEU A 274 -14.22 -26.97 -12.14
C LEU A 274 -15.47 -27.87 -12.06
N ARG A 275 -15.97 -28.34 -13.22
CA ARG A 275 -17.10 -29.26 -13.28
C ARG A 275 -16.84 -30.52 -12.45
N GLN A 276 -15.67 -31.14 -12.66
CA GLN A 276 -15.28 -32.35 -11.92
C GLN A 276 -15.17 -32.10 -10.42
N ALA A 277 -14.60 -30.96 -10.01
CA ALA A 277 -14.53 -30.58 -8.62
C ALA A 277 -15.91 -30.37 -7.97
N MET A 278 -16.90 -29.90 -8.74
CA MET A 278 -18.29 -29.76 -8.30
C MET A 278 -19.06 -31.11 -8.26
N GLY A 279 -18.44 -32.22 -8.68
CA GLY A 279 -19.08 -33.52 -8.79
C GLY A 279 -19.85 -33.71 -10.10
N ASP A 280 -19.50 -32.92 -11.12
CA ASP A 280 -20.04 -32.98 -12.49
C ASP A 280 -21.58 -32.90 -12.55
N PRO A 281 -22.17 -31.86 -11.96
CA PRO A 281 -23.64 -31.72 -11.91
C PRO A 281 -24.26 -31.62 -13.32
N GLU A 282 -25.47 -32.11 -13.48
CA GLU A 282 -26.13 -32.22 -14.79
C GLU A 282 -26.20 -30.87 -15.53
N TRP A 283 -26.53 -29.80 -14.84
CA TRP A 283 -26.60 -28.45 -15.42
C TRP A 283 -25.25 -27.99 -16.04
N SER A 284 -24.14 -28.46 -15.53
CA SER A 284 -22.81 -28.04 -16.03
C SER A 284 -22.44 -28.61 -17.40
N ARG A 285 -23.25 -29.55 -17.89
CA ARG A 285 -23.16 -30.19 -19.22
C ARG A 285 -24.13 -29.60 -20.24
N GLU A 286 -24.90 -28.58 -19.87
CA GLU A 286 -25.79 -27.91 -20.80
C GLU A 286 -25.01 -27.17 -21.88
N ALA A 287 -25.50 -27.19 -23.13
CA ALA A 287 -24.83 -26.63 -24.30
C ALA A 287 -24.46 -25.14 -24.14
N GLU A 288 -25.21 -24.41 -23.31
CA GLU A 288 -24.94 -23.00 -23.03
C GLU A 288 -23.67 -22.79 -22.19
N PHE A 289 -23.10 -23.82 -21.54
CA PHE A 289 -21.87 -23.75 -20.77
C PHE A 289 -20.69 -24.46 -21.43
N ASP A 290 -20.85 -25.09 -22.57
CA ASP A 290 -19.82 -25.89 -23.26
C ASP A 290 -18.61 -25.06 -23.69
N CYS A 291 -18.81 -23.80 -24.04
CA CYS A 291 -17.72 -22.93 -24.46
C CYS A 291 -17.71 -21.59 -23.71
N LEU A 292 -16.58 -20.91 -23.76
CA LEU A 292 -16.38 -19.62 -23.08
C LEU A 292 -17.45 -18.58 -23.45
N LEU A 293 -17.83 -18.46 -24.74
CA LEU A 293 -18.84 -17.51 -25.17
C LEU A 293 -20.20 -17.82 -24.59
N GLY A 294 -20.56 -19.09 -24.52
CA GLY A 294 -21.81 -19.54 -23.90
C GLY A 294 -21.84 -19.24 -22.41
N ARG A 295 -20.77 -19.58 -21.69
CA ARG A 295 -20.62 -19.23 -20.27
C ARG A 295 -20.67 -17.72 -20.03
N HIS A 296 -19.99 -16.95 -20.86
CA HIS A 296 -19.99 -15.48 -20.77
C HIS A 296 -21.38 -14.89 -21.03
N GLY A 297 -22.13 -15.43 -21.98
CA GLY A 297 -23.51 -14.99 -22.28
C GLY A 297 -24.52 -15.33 -21.18
N ASN A 298 -24.23 -16.36 -20.37
CA ASN A 298 -25.12 -16.88 -19.34
C ASN A 298 -24.60 -16.73 -17.92
N GLN A 299 -23.73 -15.69 -17.68
CA GLN A 299 -23.03 -15.50 -16.41
C GLN A 299 -23.97 -15.41 -15.19
N ASP A 300 -25.13 -14.76 -15.30
CA ASP A 300 -26.06 -14.64 -14.17
C ASP A 300 -26.55 -16.02 -13.67
N ARG A 301 -26.89 -16.90 -14.56
CA ARG A 301 -27.29 -18.27 -14.22
C ARG A 301 -26.11 -19.09 -13.73
N LEU A 302 -24.98 -18.98 -14.41
CA LEU A 302 -23.75 -19.67 -14.05
C LEU A 302 -23.27 -19.31 -12.65
N ASP A 303 -23.25 -18.00 -12.33
CA ASP A 303 -22.85 -17.49 -11.03
C ASP A 303 -23.77 -17.99 -9.90
N ALA A 304 -25.09 -18.05 -10.16
CA ALA A 304 -26.05 -18.57 -9.20
C ALA A 304 -25.82 -20.07 -8.89
N LEU A 305 -25.58 -20.86 -9.92
CA LEU A 305 -25.33 -22.31 -9.78
C LEU A 305 -24.01 -22.63 -9.09
N ILE A 306 -22.95 -21.90 -9.42
CA ILE A 306 -21.65 -22.01 -8.73
C ILE A 306 -21.79 -21.59 -7.26
N GLN A 307 -22.52 -20.50 -7.00
CA GLN A 307 -22.72 -20.03 -5.62
C GLN A 307 -23.54 -21.03 -4.79
N GLU A 308 -24.51 -21.74 -5.37
CA GLU A 308 -25.24 -22.79 -4.66
C GLU A 308 -24.28 -23.89 -4.17
N TRP A 309 -23.35 -24.31 -5.01
CA TRP A 309 -22.31 -25.28 -4.64
C TRP A 309 -21.35 -24.74 -3.58
N THR A 310 -20.81 -23.52 -3.75
CA THR A 310 -19.82 -22.96 -2.81
C THR A 310 -20.41 -22.68 -1.43
N ARG A 311 -21.71 -22.41 -1.30
CA ARG A 311 -22.40 -22.26 0.00
C ARG A 311 -22.29 -23.47 0.91
N GLY A 312 -22.08 -24.66 0.35
CA GLY A 312 -21.85 -25.89 1.09
C GLY A 312 -20.43 -26.02 1.67
N LEU A 313 -19.48 -25.23 1.23
CA LEU A 313 -18.05 -25.35 1.52
C LEU A 313 -17.52 -24.23 2.43
N ASP A 314 -16.52 -24.53 3.25
CA ASP A 314 -15.66 -23.52 3.86
C ASP A 314 -14.81 -22.83 2.77
N LYS A 315 -14.55 -21.52 2.91
CA LYS A 315 -13.78 -20.75 1.92
C LYS A 315 -12.35 -21.28 1.66
N LYS A 316 -11.68 -21.76 2.70
CA LYS A 316 -10.31 -22.33 2.56
C LYS A 316 -10.37 -23.76 2.02
N GLU A 317 -11.46 -24.50 2.29
CA GLU A 317 -11.75 -25.79 1.68
C GLU A 317 -12.01 -25.66 0.18
N ALA A 318 -12.89 -24.75 -0.24
CA ALA A 318 -13.17 -24.43 -1.64
C ALA A 318 -11.88 -24.04 -2.40
N MET A 319 -11.06 -23.16 -1.80
CA MET A 319 -9.77 -22.77 -2.37
C MET A 319 -8.87 -23.99 -2.59
N ARG A 320 -8.67 -24.84 -1.55
CA ARG A 320 -7.77 -26.00 -1.66
C ARG A 320 -8.26 -27.03 -2.67
N LEU A 321 -9.55 -27.28 -2.73
CA LEU A 321 -10.17 -28.20 -3.66
C LEU A 321 -9.93 -27.75 -5.11
N LEU A 322 -10.22 -26.49 -5.41
CA LEU A 322 -10.09 -25.93 -6.76
C LEU A 322 -8.62 -25.77 -7.20
N GLN A 323 -7.76 -25.30 -6.33
CA GLN A 323 -6.31 -25.22 -6.59
C GLN A 323 -5.74 -26.63 -6.84
N GLY A 324 -6.21 -27.65 -6.13
CA GLY A 324 -5.77 -29.03 -6.29
C GLY A 324 -6.04 -29.62 -7.68
N VAL A 325 -7.01 -29.08 -8.40
CA VAL A 325 -7.36 -29.49 -9.78
C VAL A 325 -6.93 -28.46 -10.83
N GLY A 326 -6.16 -27.44 -10.43
CA GLY A 326 -5.61 -26.44 -11.34
C GLY A 326 -6.56 -25.27 -11.69
N VAL A 327 -7.67 -25.11 -10.99
CA VAL A 327 -8.59 -23.97 -11.16
C VAL A 327 -8.14 -22.83 -10.24
N PRO A 328 -7.84 -21.62 -10.79
CA PRO A 328 -7.52 -20.46 -9.99
C PRO A 328 -8.67 -20.07 -9.05
N ALA A 329 -8.46 -20.23 -7.76
CA ALA A 329 -9.41 -19.86 -6.72
C ALA A 329 -8.69 -19.44 -5.43
N GLN A 330 -9.19 -18.40 -4.77
CA GLN A 330 -8.63 -17.89 -3.51
C GLN A 330 -9.73 -17.58 -2.51
N ALA A 331 -9.52 -17.97 -1.25
CA ALA A 331 -10.38 -17.54 -0.16
C ALA A 331 -10.22 -16.02 0.06
N VAL A 332 -11.33 -15.31 0.24
CA VAL A 332 -11.30 -13.90 0.68
C VAL A 332 -11.00 -13.89 2.17
N LEU A 333 -9.84 -13.34 2.54
CA LEU A 333 -9.35 -13.34 3.93
C LEU A 333 -9.63 -11.98 4.59
N ASN A 334 -9.99 -12.01 5.85
CA ASN A 334 -9.99 -10.85 6.73
C ASN A 334 -8.67 -10.74 7.51
N ASP A 335 -8.53 -9.74 8.38
CA ASP A 335 -7.29 -9.52 9.13
C ASP A 335 -6.94 -10.68 10.06
N GLU A 336 -7.92 -11.31 10.71
CA GLU A 336 -7.73 -12.49 11.56
C GLU A 336 -7.19 -13.67 10.75
N ASP A 337 -7.80 -13.92 9.59
CA ASP A 337 -7.34 -14.95 8.66
C ASP A 337 -5.89 -14.73 8.19
N LEU A 338 -5.53 -13.46 7.88
CA LEU A 338 -4.18 -13.10 7.43
C LEU A 338 -3.12 -13.38 8.50
N TYR A 339 -3.40 -13.00 9.76
CA TYR A 339 -2.47 -13.27 10.87
C TYR A 339 -2.34 -14.76 11.21
N ALA A 340 -3.35 -15.57 10.88
CA ALA A 340 -3.35 -17.03 11.05
C ALA A 340 -3.01 -17.80 9.75
N ASP A 341 -2.59 -17.11 8.70
CA ASP A 341 -2.34 -17.75 7.40
C ASP A 341 -1.01 -18.51 7.39
N PRO A 342 -1.00 -19.83 7.11
CA PRO A 342 0.19 -20.66 7.18
C PRO A 342 1.24 -20.31 6.12
N HIS A 343 0.85 -19.72 4.98
CA HIS A 343 1.79 -19.27 3.96
C HIS A 343 2.53 -18.01 4.42
N LEU A 344 1.82 -17.03 4.97
CA LEU A 344 2.43 -15.81 5.51
C LEU A 344 3.33 -16.12 6.72
N GLU A 345 2.94 -17.08 7.56
CA GLU A 345 3.75 -17.58 8.68
C GLU A 345 5.04 -18.25 8.15
N ALA A 346 4.94 -19.20 7.23
CA ALA A 346 6.09 -19.89 6.64
C ALA A 346 7.02 -18.93 5.89
N ARG A 347 6.47 -17.86 5.30
CA ARG A 347 7.28 -16.79 4.71
C ARG A 347 7.92 -15.87 5.74
N GLY A 348 7.52 -15.94 7.01
CA GLY A 348 7.97 -15.04 8.07
C GLY A 348 7.63 -13.59 7.73
N PHE A 349 6.43 -13.35 7.20
CA PHE A 349 6.03 -12.01 6.77
C PHE A 349 5.79 -11.10 7.96
N PHE A 350 5.02 -11.55 8.94
CA PHE A 350 4.78 -10.77 10.15
C PHE A 350 5.99 -10.81 11.07
N GLN A 351 6.36 -9.64 11.60
CA GLN A 351 7.48 -9.47 12.50
C GLN A 351 6.99 -8.99 13.87
N ARG A 352 7.46 -9.67 14.93
CA ARG A 352 7.14 -9.30 16.30
C ARG A 352 8.11 -8.23 16.78
N ALA A 353 7.58 -7.12 17.31
CA ALA A 353 8.39 -6.04 17.85
C ALA A 353 7.72 -5.41 19.07
N GLY A 354 8.53 -5.09 20.07
CA GLY A 354 8.11 -4.37 21.28
C GLY A 354 8.24 -2.86 21.11
N HIS A 355 7.19 -2.13 21.47
CA HIS A 355 7.20 -0.68 21.56
C HIS A 355 7.08 -0.26 23.03
N PRO A 356 7.93 0.64 23.54
CA PRO A 356 7.98 0.95 24.98
C PRO A 356 6.66 1.42 25.59
N SER A 357 5.83 2.10 24.79
CA SER A 357 4.58 2.71 25.28
C SER A 357 3.34 1.85 25.10
N ILE A 358 3.35 0.88 24.16
CA ILE A 358 2.13 0.14 23.80
C ILE A 358 2.27 -1.37 23.91
N GLY A 359 3.47 -1.89 24.17
CA GLY A 359 3.70 -3.33 24.28
C GLY A 359 4.16 -3.99 23.00
N GLU A 360 4.05 -5.31 22.92
CA GLU A 360 4.54 -6.12 21.82
C GLU A 360 3.41 -6.51 20.86
N TYR A 361 3.63 -6.28 19.56
CA TYR A 361 2.67 -6.58 18.50
C TYR A 361 3.35 -7.21 17.27
N LEU A 362 2.53 -7.87 16.45
CA LEU A 362 2.93 -8.31 15.11
C LEU A 362 2.72 -7.17 14.10
N TYR A 363 3.79 -6.80 13.44
CA TYR A 363 3.80 -5.80 12.38
C TYR A 363 3.88 -6.46 11.00
N PRO A 364 3.29 -5.87 9.94
CA PRO A 364 3.67 -6.20 8.58
C PRO A 364 5.17 -5.99 8.40
N GLY A 365 5.87 -7.01 7.97
CA GLY A 365 7.34 -7.02 7.93
C GLY A 365 7.92 -6.67 6.56
N HIS A 366 9.10 -7.22 6.30
CA HIS A 366 9.84 -6.94 5.08
C HIS A 366 9.13 -7.50 3.84
N LEU A 367 8.97 -6.67 2.80
CA LEU A 367 8.37 -7.06 1.53
C LEU A 367 9.28 -7.99 0.71
N TRP A 368 10.61 -7.87 0.87
CA TRP A 368 11.60 -8.56 0.05
C TRP A 368 12.39 -9.62 0.83
N LYS A 369 12.74 -10.68 0.16
CA LYS A 369 13.69 -11.70 0.61
C LYS A 369 14.85 -11.76 -0.38
N PHE A 370 16.01 -11.30 0.04
CA PHE A 370 17.22 -11.37 -0.76
C PHE A 370 17.95 -12.68 -0.52
N GLY A 371 18.41 -13.35 -1.58
CA GLY A 371 19.13 -14.63 -1.47
C GLY A 371 20.51 -14.53 -0.82
N LYS A 372 21.13 -13.34 -0.84
CA LYS A 372 22.48 -13.11 -0.31
C LYS A 372 22.57 -12.03 0.77
N SER A 373 21.76 -10.98 0.70
CA SER A 373 21.79 -9.91 1.69
C SER A 373 21.01 -10.31 2.94
N PRO A 374 21.57 -10.10 4.15
CA PRO A 374 20.85 -10.37 5.38
C PRO A 374 19.71 -9.37 5.57
N ARG A 375 18.67 -9.80 6.29
CA ARG A 375 17.64 -8.88 6.76
C ARG A 375 18.19 -8.03 7.90
N PRO A 376 17.95 -6.71 7.91
CA PRO A 376 18.25 -5.89 9.08
C PRO A 376 17.33 -6.28 10.25
N PRO A 377 17.73 -5.97 11.49
CA PRO A 377 16.83 -6.10 12.65
C PRO A 377 15.54 -5.31 12.43
N PHE A 378 14.41 -5.90 12.84
CA PHE A 378 13.11 -5.24 12.77
C PHE A 378 12.85 -4.48 14.09
N ARG A 379 12.42 -3.22 13.99
CA ARG A 379 12.06 -2.36 15.11
C ARG A 379 10.62 -1.91 14.98
N ALA A 380 9.92 -1.80 16.12
CA ALA A 380 8.65 -1.10 16.18
C ALA A 380 8.79 0.37 15.73
N ALA A 381 7.69 1.06 15.56
CA ALA A 381 7.71 2.50 15.28
C ALA A 381 8.43 3.26 16.42
N ASN A 382 8.98 4.41 16.08
CA ASN A 382 9.58 5.30 17.06
C ASN A 382 8.52 5.92 17.99
N GLY A 383 8.84 6.11 19.25
CA GLY A 383 8.13 7.03 20.14
C GLY A 383 8.31 8.48 19.73
N LEU A 384 7.43 9.38 20.17
CA LEU A 384 7.59 10.81 19.93
C LEU A 384 8.77 11.35 20.75
N GLY A 385 9.83 11.78 20.07
CA GLY A 385 11.04 12.32 20.68
C GLY A 385 11.92 11.26 21.37
N GLU A 386 11.93 10.06 20.84
CA GLU A 386 12.73 8.93 21.34
C GLU A 386 14.19 9.01 20.88
#